data_91385cb73fd3d1d04dc588e559919eda
#
_entry.id   91385cb73fd3d1d04dc588e559919eda
#
_cell.length_a   1.000
_cell.length_b   1.000
_cell.length_c   1.000
_cell.angle_alpha   90.00
_cell.angle_beta   90.00
_cell.angle_gamma   90.00
#
_symmetry.space_group_name_H-M   'P 1'
#
loop_
_entity.id
_entity.type
_entity.pdbx_description
1 polymer ?
#
loop_
_entity_poly.entity_id
_entity_poly.type
_entity_poly.pdbx_seq_one_letter_code
_entity_poly.pdbx_strand_id
1 'polypeptide(L)'
;MDFRKLAAQALPRGRGFATLLTATALTAASIVAANAQAQQPAPKAAPAPKAAPKAAAPKAAPKAPAQAQQQAPAAQQPAEQQVQLIYGPWTKFCLKGQDANAKQVCFTGKDGRIESGQTVIAAVIIEPEGETKKVLRVTLPLGMQLGYGTRIIVDSNAPAQSPYVICFANGCMSDYEVTPELLANMKKGQNLVVQAINSNGAPLTLPLPLAEFAKAYDGPPTDPKVFEENQKKLQEELQKRAAEARQKLESQSAAPK
;
A
#
# COMPACT_ATOMS: atom_id res chain seq x y z
N MET A 1 -47.09 12.49 -21.76
CA MET A 1 -46.26 13.26 -22.71
C MET A 1 -45.30 12.31 -23.34
N ASP A 2 -45.59 11.95 -24.60
CA ASP A 2 -44.85 10.98 -25.39
C ASP A 2 -43.51 11.56 -25.86
N PHE A 3 -42.41 10.85 -25.56
CA PHE A 3 -41.11 11.06 -26.23
C PHE A 3 -40.69 9.78 -26.99
N ARG A 4 -41.46 9.45 -28.00
CA ARG A 4 -41.00 8.59 -29.11
C ARG A 4 -40.80 9.52 -30.31
N LYS A 5 -39.53 9.66 -30.78
CA LYS A 5 -39.05 9.93 -32.15
C LYS A 5 -37.78 10.80 -32.10
N LEU A 6 -36.67 10.18 -32.33
CA LEU A 6 -35.50 10.77 -33.02
C LEU A 6 -34.69 9.57 -33.56
N ALA A 7 -35.01 9.16 -34.71
CA ALA A 7 -34.37 9.31 -36.00
C ALA A 7 -32.97 8.72 -36.08
N ALA A 8 -32.93 7.53 -36.72
CA ALA A 8 -31.75 6.93 -37.30
C ALA A 8 -31.16 7.85 -38.38
N GLN A 9 -29.89 8.24 -38.24
CA GLN A 9 -29.12 8.81 -39.33
C GLN A 9 -28.15 7.75 -39.87
N ALA A 10 -28.44 7.33 -41.09
CA ALA A 10 -27.63 6.44 -41.91
C ALA A 10 -26.32 7.11 -42.35
N LEU A 11 -25.21 6.42 -42.15
CA LEU A 11 -23.90 6.79 -42.74
C LEU A 11 -23.84 6.29 -44.19
N PRO A 12 -23.31 7.11 -45.13
CA PRO A 12 -23.18 6.72 -46.52
C PRO A 12 -21.96 5.81 -46.74
N ARG A 13 -22.20 4.72 -47.46
CA ARG A 13 -21.18 3.86 -48.06
C ARG A 13 -20.39 4.62 -49.10
N GLY A 14 -19.13 4.91 -48.85
CA GLY A 14 -18.17 5.40 -49.85
C GLY A 14 -17.40 4.23 -50.47
N ARG A 15 -17.49 4.13 -51.77
CA ARG A 15 -16.85 3.17 -52.70
C ARG A 15 -15.33 3.37 -52.76
N GLY A 16 -14.62 2.29 -52.77
CA GLY A 16 -13.50 1.83 -53.57
C GLY A 16 -12.45 2.84 -54.07
N PHE A 17 -11.20 2.57 -53.68
CA PHE A 17 -10.03 2.82 -54.54
C PHE A 17 -9.06 1.64 -54.36
N ALA A 18 -8.98 0.84 -55.41
CA ALA A 18 -7.89 -0.07 -55.68
C ALA A 18 -6.78 0.70 -56.38
N THR A 19 -5.55 0.40 -56.08
CA THR A 19 -4.30 0.49 -56.88
C THR A 19 -3.17 0.81 -55.89
N LEU A 20 -2.03 0.24 -55.90
CA LEU A 20 -1.03 -0.31 -56.77
C LEU A 20 0.08 -0.94 -55.91
N LEU A 21 0.42 -2.14 -56.24
CA LEU A 21 1.65 -2.84 -55.82
C LEU A 21 2.87 -2.10 -56.37
N THR A 22 3.82 -1.73 -55.48
CA THR A 22 5.23 -1.56 -55.87
C THR A 22 6.11 -2.32 -54.88
N ALA A 23 6.62 -3.43 -55.37
CA ALA A 23 7.68 -4.19 -54.74
C ALA A 23 9.00 -3.40 -54.87
N THR A 24 9.61 -3.03 -53.76
CA THR A 24 11.02 -2.66 -53.70
C THR A 24 11.74 -3.61 -52.77
N ALA A 25 12.48 -4.52 -53.41
CA ALA A 25 13.50 -5.33 -52.75
C ALA A 25 14.63 -4.42 -52.29
N LEU A 26 14.91 -4.40 -50.99
CA LEU A 26 16.14 -3.83 -50.43
C LEU A 26 16.86 -4.90 -49.64
N THR A 27 18.03 -5.16 -50.14
CA THR A 27 19.10 -6.07 -49.74
C THR A 27 19.46 -5.95 -48.25
N ALA A 28 19.50 -7.11 -47.59
CA ALA A 28 20.05 -7.30 -46.27
C ALA A 28 21.57 -7.03 -46.28
N ALA A 29 22.03 -6.04 -45.56
CA ALA A 29 23.43 -5.90 -45.12
C ALA A 29 23.49 -6.28 -43.62
N SER A 30 23.96 -7.49 -43.38
CA SER A 30 24.27 -8.01 -42.04
C SER A 30 25.53 -7.32 -41.50
N ILE A 31 25.35 -6.40 -40.56
CA ILE A 31 26.47 -5.89 -39.76
C ILE A 31 26.52 -6.74 -38.48
N VAL A 32 27.45 -7.67 -38.46
CA VAL A 32 27.89 -8.40 -37.26
C VAL A 32 28.72 -7.42 -36.43
N ALA A 33 28.12 -6.81 -35.41
CA ALA A 33 28.87 -6.10 -34.37
C ALA A 33 29.32 -7.12 -33.33
N ALA A 34 30.60 -7.47 -33.37
CA ALA A 34 31.28 -8.24 -32.34
C ALA A 34 31.35 -7.40 -31.06
N ASN A 35 30.55 -7.70 -30.07
CA ASN A 35 30.72 -7.18 -28.71
C ASN A 35 31.94 -7.87 -28.06
N ALA A 36 33.09 -7.20 -28.09
CA ALA A 36 34.19 -7.52 -27.23
C ALA A 36 33.82 -7.15 -25.78
N GLN A 37 33.42 -8.13 -25.00
CA GLN A 37 33.35 -8.00 -23.55
C GLN A 37 34.75 -7.99 -22.98
N ALA A 38 35.21 -6.81 -22.54
CA ALA A 38 36.41 -6.68 -21.73
C ALA A 38 36.18 -7.39 -20.40
N GLN A 39 36.82 -8.54 -20.23
CA GLN A 39 36.94 -9.24 -18.97
C GLN A 39 37.75 -8.37 -17.99
N GLN A 40 37.09 -7.86 -16.94
CA GLN A 40 37.79 -7.27 -15.81
C GLN A 40 38.54 -8.37 -15.05
N PRO A 41 39.82 -8.15 -14.72
CA PRO A 41 40.58 -9.09 -13.89
C PRO A 41 39.97 -9.13 -12.47
N ALA A 42 39.86 -10.34 -11.94
CA ALA A 42 39.44 -10.57 -10.56
C ALA A 42 40.38 -9.88 -9.55
N PRO A 43 39.86 -9.27 -8.46
CA PRO A 43 40.70 -8.72 -7.40
C PRO A 43 41.50 -9.84 -6.72
N LYS A 44 42.81 -9.68 -6.63
CA LYS A 44 43.71 -10.56 -5.87
C LYS A 44 43.29 -10.57 -4.39
N ALA A 45 43.12 -11.77 -3.85
CA ALA A 45 42.88 -12.00 -2.44
C ALA A 45 44.00 -11.37 -1.58
N ALA A 46 43.59 -10.54 -0.61
CA ALA A 46 44.47 -10.00 0.41
C ALA A 46 44.92 -11.11 1.39
N PRO A 47 46.16 -11.08 1.90
CA PRO A 47 46.66 -12.09 2.83
C PRO A 47 45.96 -12.00 4.19
N ALA A 48 45.65 -13.14 4.79
CA ALA A 48 45.08 -13.24 6.12
C ALA A 48 45.97 -12.59 7.19
N PRO A 49 45.36 -11.87 8.19
CA PRO A 49 46.14 -11.33 9.30
C PRO A 49 46.63 -12.45 10.23
N LYS A 50 47.91 -12.40 10.53
CA LYS A 50 48.57 -13.29 11.51
C LYS A 50 47.97 -13.07 12.91
N ALA A 51 47.73 -14.18 13.62
CA ALA A 51 47.25 -14.21 14.99
C ALA A 51 48.11 -13.35 15.93
N ALA A 52 47.44 -12.47 16.68
CA ALA A 52 48.05 -11.69 17.77
C ALA A 52 48.13 -12.52 19.05
N PRO A 53 49.15 -12.29 19.92
CA PRO A 53 49.39 -13.08 21.12
C PRO A 53 48.32 -12.79 22.20
N LYS A 54 47.97 -13.83 22.99
CA LYS A 54 47.17 -13.77 24.18
C LYS A 54 47.73 -12.73 25.16
N ALA A 55 46.98 -11.66 25.40
CA ALA A 55 47.25 -10.72 26.52
C ALA A 55 46.51 -11.19 27.78
N ALA A 56 47.25 -11.13 28.89
CA ALA A 56 46.81 -11.56 30.21
C ALA A 56 45.69 -10.69 30.77
N ALA A 57 44.85 -11.29 31.61
CA ALA A 57 43.73 -10.66 32.30
C ALA A 57 44.20 -9.49 33.22
N PRO A 58 43.54 -8.33 33.18
CA PRO A 58 43.75 -7.28 34.18
C PRO A 58 42.89 -7.56 35.44
N LYS A 59 43.53 -7.34 36.57
CA LYS A 59 42.97 -7.38 37.93
C LYS A 59 41.82 -6.35 38.09
N ALA A 60 40.86 -6.75 38.90
CA ALA A 60 39.71 -5.96 39.28
C ALA A 60 40.07 -4.55 39.78
N ALA A 61 39.45 -3.51 39.22
CA ALA A 61 39.43 -2.15 39.67
C ALA A 61 38.19 -1.86 40.55
N PRO A 62 38.24 -0.91 41.51
CA PRO A 62 37.19 -0.72 42.51
C PRO A 62 35.91 -0.13 41.94
N LYS A 63 34.78 -0.59 42.51
CA LYS A 63 33.43 -0.08 42.20
C LYS A 63 33.33 1.43 42.46
N ALA A 64 33.09 2.22 41.43
CA ALA A 64 32.63 3.59 41.55
C ALA A 64 31.13 3.62 41.94
N PRO A 65 30.68 4.65 42.69
CA PRO A 65 29.28 4.74 43.15
C PRO A 65 28.32 4.91 41.97
N ALA A 66 27.20 4.22 42.03
CA ALA A 66 26.10 4.35 41.07
C ALA A 66 25.62 5.82 41.06
N GLN A 67 25.92 6.54 39.98
CA GLN A 67 25.25 7.79 39.68
C GLN A 67 23.81 7.47 39.30
N ALA A 68 22.87 7.99 40.06
CA ALA A 68 21.45 8.01 39.73
C ALA A 68 21.29 8.62 38.33
N GLN A 69 20.88 7.82 37.37
CA GLN A 69 20.42 8.30 36.06
C GLN A 69 19.18 9.17 36.33
N GLN A 70 19.36 10.48 36.32
CA GLN A 70 18.27 11.43 36.18
C GLN A 70 17.57 11.07 34.87
N GLN A 71 16.36 10.53 34.99
CA GLN A 71 15.43 10.40 33.88
C GLN A 71 15.25 11.78 33.28
N ALA A 72 15.79 12.01 32.09
CA ALA A 72 15.47 13.18 31.29
C ALA A 72 13.93 13.24 31.16
N PRO A 73 13.31 14.43 31.30
CA PRO A 73 11.88 14.58 31.09
C PRO A 73 11.54 14.02 29.71
N ALA A 74 10.58 13.11 29.66
CA ALA A 74 10.03 12.61 28.40
C ALA A 74 9.65 13.86 27.60
N ALA A 75 10.37 14.11 26.51
CA ALA A 75 10.01 15.14 25.56
C ALA A 75 8.57 14.81 25.12
N GLN A 76 7.64 15.70 25.46
CA GLN A 76 6.27 15.66 24.99
C GLN A 76 6.37 15.66 23.48
N GLN A 77 6.13 14.49 22.88
CA GLN A 77 5.93 14.39 21.44
C GLN A 77 4.83 15.39 21.08
N PRO A 78 5.02 16.23 20.05
CA PRO A 78 3.97 17.10 19.58
C PRO A 78 2.74 16.21 19.38
N ALA A 79 1.60 16.61 19.92
CA ALA A 79 0.35 15.87 19.77
C ALA A 79 0.14 15.67 18.27
N GLU A 80 0.41 14.45 17.80
CA GLU A 80 0.07 14.02 16.43
C GLU A 80 -1.41 14.35 16.30
N GLN A 81 -1.76 15.27 15.44
CA GLN A 81 -3.15 15.52 15.08
C GLN A 81 -3.66 14.21 14.49
N GLN A 82 -4.30 13.41 15.33
CA GLN A 82 -4.91 12.17 14.90
C GLN A 82 -6.00 12.54 13.90
N VAL A 83 -5.68 12.37 12.64
CA VAL A 83 -6.67 12.51 11.56
C VAL A 83 -7.76 11.49 11.83
N GLN A 84 -8.98 11.96 12.11
CA GLN A 84 -10.11 11.07 12.30
C GLN A 84 -10.43 10.41 10.97
N LEU A 85 -10.27 9.09 10.91
CA LEU A 85 -10.56 8.31 9.72
C LEU A 85 -11.94 7.69 9.81
N ILE A 86 -12.62 7.65 8.68
CA ILE A 86 -13.89 6.97 8.47
C ILE A 86 -13.58 5.70 7.69
N TYR A 87 -14.00 4.56 8.24
CA TYR A 87 -13.66 3.25 7.69
C TYR A 87 -14.87 2.58 7.07
N GLY A 88 -14.69 2.02 5.87
CA GLY A 88 -15.60 1.02 5.34
C GLY A 88 -15.48 -0.31 6.10
N PRO A 89 -16.41 -1.25 5.92
CA PRO A 89 -16.29 -2.61 6.43
C PRO A 89 -15.19 -3.38 5.67
N TRP A 90 -14.69 -4.47 6.27
CA TRP A 90 -13.92 -5.45 5.52
C TRP A 90 -14.81 -6.11 4.48
N THR A 91 -14.35 -6.16 3.25
CA THR A 91 -15.07 -6.78 2.12
C THR A 91 -14.19 -7.77 1.39
N LYS A 92 -14.79 -8.83 0.86
CA LYS A 92 -14.11 -9.84 0.08
C LYS A 92 -14.72 -9.92 -1.32
N PHE A 93 -13.88 -9.81 -2.34
CA PHE A 93 -14.25 -10.00 -3.73
C PHE A 93 -13.39 -11.09 -4.34
N CYS A 94 -13.98 -11.95 -5.16
CA CYS A 94 -13.24 -12.95 -5.89
C CYS A 94 -13.53 -12.78 -7.38
N LEU A 95 -12.49 -12.59 -8.16
CA LEU A 95 -12.56 -12.37 -9.59
C LEU A 95 -11.91 -13.54 -10.32
N LYS A 96 -12.53 -14.01 -11.37
CA LYS A 96 -11.98 -15.01 -12.28
C LYS A 96 -11.67 -14.33 -13.62
N GLY A 97 -10.50 -14.58 -14.17
CA GLY A 97 -10.15 -14.09 -15.50
C GLY A 97 -11.07 -14.65 -16.58
N GLN A 98 -11.04 -14.06 -17.77
CA GLN A 98 -11.93 -14.43 -18.88
C GLN A 98 -11.55 -15.75 -19.54
N ASP A 99 -10.29 -16.19 -19.39
CA ASP A 99 -9.84 -17.45 -19.97
C ASP A 99 -10.44 -18.66 -19.24
N ALA A 100 -10.75 -19.74 -19.99
CA ALA A 100 -11.35 -20.95 -19.44
C ALA A 100 -10.56 -21.55 -18.26
N ASN A 101 -9.23 -21.44 -18.29
CA ASN A 101 -8.30 -21.94 -17.28
C ASN A 101 -7.83 -20.86 -16.30
N ALA A 102 -8.40 -19.67 -16.35
CA ALA A 102 -8.02 -18.59 -15.44
C ALA A 102 -8.34 -18.99 -14.00
N LYS A 103 -7.34 -18.85 -13.13
CA LYS A 103 -7.50 -19.03 -11.67
C LYS A 103 -8.29 -17.87 -11.08
N GLN A 104 -9.06 -18.16 -10.08
CA GLN A 104 -9.73 -17.12 -9.29
C GLN A 104 -8.72 -16.39 -8.40
N VAL A 105 -8.90 -15.10 -8.24
CA VAL A 105 -8.13 -14.30 -7.27
C VAL A 105 -9.12 -13.63 -6.33
N CYS A 106 -8.94 -13.85 -5.03
CA CYS A 106 -9.75 -13.20 -4.01
C CYS A 106 -8.99 -12.04 -3.39
N PHE A 107 -9.73 -10.98 -3.09
CA PHE A 107 -9.25 -9.74 -2.50
C PHE A 107 -10.06 -9.47 -1.24
N THR A 108 -9.43 -9.49 -0.07
CA THR A 108 -10.08 -9.11 1.19
C THR A 108 -9.47 -7.80 1.67
N GLY A 109 -10.27 -6.73 1.65
CA GLY A 109 -9.73 -5.39 1.88
C GLY A 109 -10.64 -4.46 2.66
N LYS A 110 -10.00 -3.38 3.15
CA LYS A 110 -10.62 -2.27 3.86
C LYS A 110 -9.85 -0.99 3.58
N ASP A 111 -10.54 0.13 3.56
CA ASP A 111 -9.95 1.45 3.43
C ASP A 111 -10.36 2.38 4.59
N GLY A 112 -9.56 3.42 4.77
CA GLY A 112 -9.82 4.53 5.67
C GLY A 112 -9.74 5.85 4.92
N ARG A 113 -10.72 6.71 5.16
CA ARG A 113 -10.92 7.99 4.45
C ARG A 113 -11.00 9.14 5.42
N ILE A 114 -10.57 10.31 4.97
CA ILE A 114 -10.84 11.57 5.67
C ILE A 114 -12.23 12.10 5.29
N GLU A 115 -12.69 13.13 5.97
CA GLU A 115 -14.04 13.74 5.79
C GLU A 115 -14.34 14.17 4.35
N SER A 116 -13.30 14.53 3.57
CA SER A 116 -13.45 14.86 2.15
C SER A 116 -13.76 13.65 1.26
N GLY A 117 -13.74 12.43 1.81
CA GLY A 117 -13.90 11.19 1.08
C GLY A 117 -12.61 10.65 0.46
N GLN A 118 -11.49 11.38 0.57
CA GLN A 118 -10.20 10.91 0.07
C GLN A 118 -9.70 9.73 0.90
N THR A 119 -9.33 8.64 0.22
CA THR A 119 -8.69 7.49 0.84
C THR A 119 -7.26 7.85 1.24
N VAL A 120 -6.91 7.62 2.50
CA VAL A 120 -5.56 7.87 3.04
C VAL A 120 -4.85 6.59 3.48
N ILE A 121 -5.57 5.50 3.57
CA ILE A 121 -5.02 4.17 3.80
C ILE A 121 -5.94 3.12 3.19
N ALA A 122 -5.36 2.11 2.58
CA ALA A 122 -6.07 0.89 2.24
C ALA A 122 -5.15 -0.31 2.50
N ALA A 123 -5.75 -1.43 2.93
CA ALA A 123 -5.06 -2.70 3.06
C ALA A 123 -5.89 -3.79 2.40
N VAL A 124 -5.25 -4.60 1.56
CA VAL A 124 -5.91 -5.67 0.80
C VAL A 124 -5.05 -6.93 0.83
N ILE A 125 -5.61 -8.04 1.29
CA ILE A 125 -4.99 -9.36 1.10
C ILE A 125 -5.41 -9.90 -0.26
N ILE A 126 -4.42 -10.28 -1.05
CA ILE A 126 -4.56 -10.83 -2.40
C ILE A 126 -4.24 -12.32 -2.32
N GLU A 127 -5.20 -13.15 -2.72
CA GLU A 127 -5.15 -14.61 -2.62
C GLU A 127 -5.45 -15.24 -3.97
N PRO A 128 -4.41 -15.54 -4.79
CA PRO A 128 -4.62 -16.32 -6.01
C PRO A 128 -4.95 -17.77 -5.67
N GLU A 129 -5.94 -18.34 -6.34
CA GLU A 129 -6.37 -19.73 -6.17
C GLU A 129 -5.23 -20.71 -6.48
N GLY A 130 -4.98 -21.64 -5.55
CA GLY A 130 -3.93 -22.65 -5.70
C GLY A 130 -2.50 -22.14 -5.48
N GLU A 131 -2.32 -20.87 -5.13
CA GLU A 131 -1.02 -20.32 -4.75
C GLU A 131 -0.84 -20.38 -3.22
N THR A 132 0.34 -20.76 -2.78
CA THR A 132 0.69 -20.76 -1.36
C THR A 132 1.04 -19.35 -0.87
N LYS A 133 1.53 -18.50 -1.78
CA LYS A 133 1.93 -17.13 -1.46
C LYS A 133 0.74 -16.19 -1.58
N LYS A 134 0.45 -15.51 -0.48
CA LYS A 134 -0.54 -14.45 -0.39
C LYS A 134 0.18 -13.14 -0.10
N VAL A 135 -0.37 -12.04 -0.57
CA VAL A 135 0.22 -10.71 -0.43
C VAL A 135 -0.73 -9.79 0.32
N LEU A 136 -0.25 -9.15 1.37
CA LEU A 136 -0.91 -8.01 1.98
C LEU A 136 -0.36 -6.75 1.32
N ARG A 137 -1.18 -6.11 0.50
CA ARG A 137 -0.87 -4.82 -0.13
C ARG A 137 -1.41 -3.70 0.70
N VAL A 138 -0.54 -2.77 1.06
CA VAL A 138 -0.89 -1.53 1.73
C VAL A 138 -0.74 -0.38 0.73
N THR A 139 -1.74 0.48 0.66
CA THR A 139 -1.73 1.68 -0.20
C THR A 139 -1.82 2.92 0.66
N LEU A 140 -0.90 3.85 0.45
CA LEU A 140 -0.85 5.18 1.06
C LEU A 140 -0.96 6.26 -0.01
N PRO A 141 -1.38 7.50 0.32
CA PRO A 141 -1.45 8.60 -0.63
C PRO A 141 -0.11 8.89 -1.30
N LEU A 142 -0.14 9.63 -2.39
CA LEU A 142 1.07 10.23 -2.94
C LEU A 142 1.71 11.22 -1.95
N GLY A 143 3.00 11.49 -2.12
CA GLY A 143 3.73 12.39 -1.22
C GLY A 143 4.37 11.68 -0.02
N MET A 144 4.64 10.38 -0.14
CA MET A 144 5.47 9.63 0.81
C MET A 144 6.93 9.64 0.36
N GLN A 145 7.87 9.58 1.31
CA GLN A 145 9.29 9.38 1.01
C GLN A 145 9.56 7.91 0.72
N LEU A 146 9.72 7.58 -0.55
CA LEU A 146 9.77 6.19 -1.02
C LEU A 146 10.97 5.40 -0.48
N GLY A 147 12.09 6.06 -0.22
CA GLY A 147 13.31 5.42 0.30
C GLY A 147 13.17 4.77 1.66
N TYR A 148 12.20 5.22 2.48
CA TYR A 148 11.94 4.64 3.81
C TYR A 148 11.00 3.44 3.77
N GLY A 149 10.24 3.26 2.69
CA GLY A 149 9.22 2.22 2.61
C GLY A 149 8.07 2.44 3.59
N THR A 150 7.38 1.35 3.91
CA THR A 150 6.32 1.32 4.91
C THR A 150 6.63 0.28 6.00
N ARG A 151 5.99 0.42 7.13
CA ARG A 151 6.08 -0.49 8.26
C ARG A 151 4.69 -0.81 8.76
N ILE A 152 4.41 -2.09 8.99
CA ILE A 152 3.15 -2.56 9.55
C ILE A 152 3.35 -3.18 10.92
N ILE A 153 2.36 -3.00 11.79
CA ILE A 153 2.34 -3.56 13.14
C ILE A 153 0.91 -4.01 13.41
N VAL A 154 0.72 -5.25 13.84
CA VAL A 154 -0.57 -5.72 14.35
C VAL A 154 -0.53 -5.62 15.87
N ASP A 155 -1.30 -4.70 16.44
CA ASP A 155 -1.31 -4.39 17.88
C ASP A 155 0.10 -4.14 18.45
N SER A 156 0.59 -5.03 19.33
CA SER A 156 1.92 -4.98 19.94
C SER A 156 2.91 -5.99 19.37
N ASN A 157 2.58 -6.66 18.26
CA ASN A 157 3.49 -7.65 17.66
C ASN A 157 4.71 -6.99 17.02
N ALA A 158 5.71 -7.82 16.68
CA ALA A 158 6.89 -7.33 15.99
C ALA A 158 6.53 -6.67 14.65
N PRO A 159 7.13 -5.48 14.36
CA PRO A 159 6.87 -4.79 13.12
C PRO A 159 7.47 -5.51 11.91
N ALA A 160 6.76 -5.49 10.78
CA ALA A 160 7.30 -5.85 9.48
C ALA A 160 7.51 -4.60 8.63
N GLN A 161 8.56 -4.58 7.79
CA GLN A 161 8.88 -3.46 6.92
C GLN A 161 8.96 -3.93 5.47
N SER A 162 8.50 -3.09 4.54
CA SER A 162 8.56 -3.34 3.11
C SER A 162 8.83 -2.05 2.32
N PRO A 163 9.60 -2.11 1.23
CA PRO A 163 9.74 -0.99 0.31
C PRO A 163 8.44 -0.73 -0.43
N TYR A 164 8.31 0.47 -1.01
CA TYR A 164 7.27 0.71 -1.99
C TYR A 164 7.60 -0.04 -3.28
N VAL A 165 6.62 -0.74 -3.83
CA VAL A 165 6.78 -1.51 -5.08
C VAL A 165 6.33 -0.73 -6.31
N ILE A 166 5.31 0.13 -6.17
CA ILE A 166 4.77 0.92 -7.26
C ILE A 166 3.93 2.10 -6.74
N CYS A 167 3.85 3.18 -7.52
CA CYS A 167 2.94 4.30 -7.28
C CYS A 167 2.08 4.54 -8.53
N PHE A 168 0.79 4.77 -8.32
CA PHE A 168 -0.18 5.21 -9.32
C PHE A 168 -0.85 6.51 -8.86
N ALA A 169 -1.76 7.05 -9.65
CA ALA A 169 -2.52 8.24 -9.29
C ALA A 169 -3.32 8.11 -7.97
N ASN A 170 -3.70 6.90 -7.60
CA ASN A 170 -4.44 6.58 -6.37
C ASN A 170 -3.56 6.30 -5.15
N GLY A 171 -2.22 6.35 -5.28
CA GLY A 171 -1.30 6.18 -4.17
C GLY A 171 -0.10 5.29 -4.47
N CYS A 172 0.75 5.12 -3.45
CA CYS A 172 1.93 4.28 -3.45
C CYS A 172 1.67 3.00 -2.64
N MET A 173 2.13 1.87 -3.16
CA MET A 173 1.82 0.53 -2.64
C MET A 173 3.08 -0.16 -2.14
N SER A 174 2.95 -0.84 -1.00
CA SER A 174 3.94 -1.74 -0.43
C SER A 174 3.33 -3.11 -0.24
N ASP A 175 4.07 -4.15 -0.56
CA ASP A 175 3.62 -5.53 -0.50
C ASP A 175 4.34 -6.29 0.61
N TYR A 176 3.57 -7.02 1.41
CA TYR A 176 4.05 -7.88 2.49
C TYR A 176 3.63 -9.32 2.23
N GLU A 177 4.52 -10.24 2.45
CA GLU A 177 4.16 -11.66 2.43
C GLU A 177 3.25 -11.99 3.61
N VAL A 178 2.09 -12.60 3.33
CA VAL A 178 1.15 -13.03 4.37
C VAL A 178 1.59 -14.37 4.93
N THR A 179 2.43 -14.32 5.98
CA THR A 179 2.80 -15.52 6.71
C THR A 179 1.61 -16.04 7.53
N PRO A 180 1.59 -17.36 7.87
CA PRO A 180 0.56 -17.90 8.77
C PRO A 180 0.46 -17.14 10.10
N GLU A 181 1.60 -16.67 10.62
CA GLU A 181 1.67 -15.88 11.85
C GLU A 181 1.02 -14.51 11.68
N LEU A 182 1.38 -13.76 10.63
CA LEU A 182 0.77 -12.46 10.33
C LEU A 182 -0.74 -12.58 10.18
N LEU A 183 -1.19 -13.59 9.44
CA LEU A 183 -2.62 -13.84 9.25
C LEU A 183 -3.34 -14.16 10.57
N ALA A 184 -2.75 -15.02 11.41
CA ALA A 184 -3.31 -15.35 12.72
C ALA A 184 -3.38 -14.10 13.63
N ASN A 185 -2.35 -13.26 13.61
CA ASN A 185 -2.32 -12.00 14.34
C ASN A 185 -3.40 -11.04 13.84
N MET A 186 -3.56 -10.87 12.52
CA MET A 186 -4.63 -10.03 11.95
C MET A 186 -6.03 -10.53 12.30
N LYS A 187 -6.25 -11.86 12.33
CA LYS A 187 -7.57 -12.42 12.68
C LYS A 187 -7.96 -12.21 14.13
N LYS A 188 -6.99 -12.14 15.05
CA LYS A 188 -7.20 -12.00 16.49
C LYS A 188 -6.99 -10.57 16.98
N GLY A 189 -6.28 -9.77 16.20
CA GLY A 189 -5.88 -8.43 16.56
C GLY A 189 -7.01 -7.41 16.47
N GLN A 190 -6.74 -6.24 17.03
CA GLN A 190 -7.66 -5.11 17.04
C GLN A 190 -7.34 -4.09 15.94
N ASN A 191 -6.05 -3.84 15.70
CA ASN A 191 -5.60 -2.85 14.74
C ASN A 191 -4.39 -3.33 13.93
N LEU A 192 -4.43 -3.07 12.64
CA LEU A 192 -3.27 -3.04 11.77
C LEU A 192 -2.80 -1.58 11.68
N VAL A 193 -1.65 -1.28 12.24
CA VAL A 193 -1.06 0.06 12.19
C VAL A 193 -0.09 0.12 11.04
N VAL A 194 -0.24 1.10 10.16
CA VAL A 194 0.67 1.37 9.05
C VAL A 194 1.43 2.65 9.33
N GLN A 195 2.74 2.58 9.22
CA GLN A 195 3.65 3.72 9.43
C GLN A 195 4.43 4.02 8.15
N ALA A 196 4.64 5.29 7.88
CA ALA A 196 5.41 5.80 6.76
C ALA A 196 6.01 7.17 7.09
N ILE A 197 6.87 7.70 6.22
CA ILE A 197 7.39 9.07 6.31
C ILE A 197 6.81 9.88 5.15
N ASN A 198 6.18 11.00 5.44
CA ASN A 198 5.63 11.88 4.42
C ASN A 198 6.71 12.74 3.74
N SER A 199 6.36 13.48 2.69
CA SER A 199 7.28 14.36 1.93
C SER A 199 7.98 15.42 2.78
N ASN A 200 7.36 15.84 3.88
CA ASN A 200 7.95 16.83 4.81
C ASN A 200 8.90 16.20 5.83
N GLY A 201 9.14 14.88 5.75
CA GLY A 201 9.97 14.16 6.71
C GLY A 201 9.26 13.81 8.03
N ALA A 202 7.96 14.09 8.14
CA ALA A 202 7.20 13.78 9.33
C ALA A 202 6.70 12.33 9.32
N PRO A 203 6.73 11.63 10.47
CA PRO A 203 6.15 10.30 10.59
C PRO A 203 4.63 10.35 10.45
N LEU A 204 4.09 9.39 9.73
CA LEU A 204 2.67 9.15 9.56
C LEU A 204 2.32 7.80 10.18
N THR A 205 1.32 7.77 11.04
CA THR A 205 0.83 6.55 11.70
C THR A 205 -0.67 6.44 11.47
N LEU A 206 -1.09 5.40 10.77
CA LEU A 206 -2.47 5.19 10.34
C LEU A 206 -2.96 3.85 10.88
N PRO A 207 -3.87 3.82 11.85
CA PRO A 207 -4.52 2.60 12.29
C PRO A 207 -5.60 2.15 11.30
N LEU A 208 -5.74 0.85 11.11
CA LEU A 208 -6.82 0.22 10.37
C LEU A 208 -7.46 -0.84 11.27
N PRO A 209 -8.70 -0.61 11.75
CA PRO A 209 -9.37 -1.55 12.65
C PRO A 209 -9.57 -2.92 12.02
N LEU A 210 -9.22 -4.00 12.74
CA LEU A 210 -9.35 -5.39 12.32
C LEU A 210 -10.68 -6.03 12.73
N ALA A 211 -11.58 -5.26 13.36
CA ALA A 211 -12.92 -5.75 13.64
C ALA A 211 -13.57 -6.32 12.37
N GLU A 212 -14.18 -7.52 12.48
CA GLU A 212 -14.81 -8.27 11.38
C GLU A 212 -13.84 -8.78 10.28
N PHE A 213 -12.52 -8.55 10.40
CA PHE A 213 -11.56 -9.02 9.41
C PHE A 213 -11.60 -10.55 9.25
N ALA A 214 -11.55 -11.31 10.35
CA ALA A 214 -11.57 -12.77 10.31
C ALA A 214 -12.83 -13.30 9.61
N LYS A 215 -13.99 -12.71 9.90
CA LYS A 215 -15.27 -13.07 9.29
C LYS A 215 -15.29 -12.80 7.79
N ALA A 216 -14.79 -11.65 7.35
CA ALA A 216 -14.70 -11.31 5.93
C ALA A 216 -13.69 -12.20 5.20
N TYR A 217 -12.55 -12.47 5.83
CA TYR A 217 -11.48 -13.27 5.25
C TYR A 217 -11.86 -14.73 5.08
N ASP A 218 -12.44 -15.37 6.12
CA ASP A 218 -12.81 -16.78 6.11
C ASP A 218 -14.18 -17.03 5.46
N GLY A 219 -14.99 -15.98 5.36
CA GLY A 219 -16.33 -16.06 4.77
C GLY A 219 -16.36 -16.11 3.25
N PRO A 220 -17.55 -16.27 2.68
CA PRO A 220 -17.76 -16.16 1.24
C PRO A 220 -17.50 -14.73 0.74
N PRO A 221 -17.39 -14.53 -0.58
CA PRO A 221 -17.36 -13.19 -1.17
C PRO A 221 -18.57 -12.37 -0.73
N THR A 222 -18.35 -11.09 -0.51
CA THR A 222 -19.40 -10.15 -0.11
C THR A 222 -20.47 -10.05 -1.19
N ASP A 223 -21.73 -10.21 -0.80
CA ASP A 223 -22.86 -10.04 -1.71
C ASP A 223 -22.85 -8.62 -2.31
N PRO A 224 -23.02 -8.46 -3.63
CA PRO A 224 -23.04 -7.16 -4.28
C PRO A 224 -24.04 -6.17 -3.67
N LYS A 225 -25.23 -6.63 -3.26
CA LYS A 225 -26.23 -5.78 -2.62
C LYS A 225 -25.75 -5.28 -1.25
N VAL A 226 -25.15 -6.17 -0.45
CA VAL A 226 -24.57 -5.80 0.84
C VAL A 226 -23.43 -4.80 0.64
N PHE A 227 -22.62 -4.98 -0.41
CA PHE A 227 -21.56 -4.04 -0.75
C PHE A 227 -22.14 -2.65 -1.10
N GLU A 228 -23.17 -2.59 -1.97
CA GLU A 228 -23.83 -1.33 -2.34
C GLU A 228 -24.43 -0.62 -1.14
N GLU A 229 -25.11 -1.34 -0.25
CA GLU A 229 -25.65 -0.79 0.99
C GLU A 229 -24.56 -0.22 1.90
N ASN A 230 -23.45 -0.93 2.05
CA ASN A 230 -22.31 -0.48 2.83
C ASN A 230 -21.66 0.76 2.22
N GLN A 231 -21.54 0.84 0.90
CA GLN A 231 -21.03 2.02 0.20
C GLN A 231 -21.97 3.23 0.41
N LYS A 232 -23.26 3.02 0.34
CA LYS A 232 -24.26 4.08 0.61
C LYS A 232 -24.13 4.60 2.04
N LYS A 233 -24.07 3.72 3.03
CA LYS A 233 -23.90 4.11 4.45
C LYS A 233 -22.57 4.88 4.66
N LEU A 234 -21.50 4.44 4.05
CA LEU A 234 -20.20 5.12 4.10
C LEU A 234 -20.30 6.53 3.48
N GLN A 235 -20.98 6.65 2.34
CA GLN A 235 -21.21 7.94 1.69
C GLN A 235 -22.03 8.90 2.56
N GLU A 236 -23.09 8.41 3.19
CA GLU A 236 -23.92 9.19 4.12
C GLU A 236 -23.11 9.66 5.34
N GLU A 237 -22.26 8.79 5.93
CA GLU A 237 -21.40 9.16 7.05
C GLU A 237 -20.36 10.22 6.64
N LEU A 238 -19.74 10.08 5.47
CA LEU A 238 -18.81 11.06 4.93
C LEU A 238 -19.48 12.42 4.72
N GLN A 239 -20.69 12.45 4.16
CA GLN A 239 -21.45 13.69 3.97
C GLN A 239 -21.79 14.35 5.31
N LYS A 240 -22.23 13.57 6.29
CA LYS A 240 -22.52 14.05 7.64
C LYS A 240 -21.28 14.67 8.29
N ARG A 241 -20.15 13.97 8.27
CA ARG A 241 -18.87 14.48 8.83
C ARG A 241 -18.40 15.75 8.13
N ALA A 242 -18.49 15.79 6.80
CA ALA A 242 -18.14 16.99 6.04
C ALA A 242 -19.03 18.20 6.40
N ALA A 243 -20.33 17.97 6.62
CA ALA A 243 -21.25 19.02 7.05
C ALA A 243 -20.92 19.53 8.48
N GLU A 244 -20.67 18.62 9.42
CA GLU A 244 -20.25 18.95 10.79
C GLU A 244 -18.92 19.76 10.81
N ALA A 245 -17.96 19.35 9.99
CA ALA A 245 -16.67 20.06 9.88
C ALA A 245 -16.85 21.48 9.33
N ARG A 246 -17.71 21.67 8.33
CA ARG A 246 -18.04 23.00 7.79
C ARG A 246 -18.69 23.90 8.85
N GLN A 247 -19.70 23.39 9.57
CA GLN A 247 -20.36 24.15 10.64
C GLN A 247 -19.38 24.56 11.73
N LYS A 248 -18.44 23.67 12.10
CA LYS A 248 -17.41 23.97 13.09
C LYS A 248 -16.48 25.08 12.62
N LEU A 249 -16.05 25.06 11.37
CA LEU A 249 -15.23 26.12 10.78
C LEU A 249 -15.97 27.46 10.72
N GLU A 250 -17.24 27.47 10.31
CA GLU A 250 -18.08 28.68 10.28
C GLU A 250 -18.24 29.29 11.67
N SER A 251 -18.51 28.46 12.68
CA SER A 251 -18.64 28.93 14.08
C SER A 251 -17.33 29.50 14.64
N GLN A 252 -16.19 28.94 14.28
CA GLN A 252 -14.87 29.46 14.68
C GLN A 252 -14.50 30.77 13.98
N SER A 253 -14.93 30.95 12.73
CA SER A 253 -14.68 32.17 11.96
C SER A 253 -15.61 33.33 12.37
N ALA A 254 -16.77 33.03 12.93
CA ALA A 254 -17.75 34.02 13.41
C ALA A 254 -17.49 34.48 14.85
N ALA A 255 -16.53 33.91 15.59
CA ALA A 255 -16.18 34.35 16.92
C ALA A 255 -15.48 35.72 16.84
N PRO A 256 -15.96 36.77 17.53
CA PRO A 256 -15.33 38.09 17.50
C PRO A 256 -13.93 38.00 18.12
N LYS A 257 -12.97 38.69 17.46
CA LYS A 257 -11.61 38.88 17.97
C LYS A 257 -11.58 39.83 19.14
#